data_261c74ce7ba5b0b54f1815bb065b87a3
#
_entry.id   261c74ce7ba5b0b54f1815bb065b87a3
#
_cell.length_a   1.000
_cell.length_b   1.000
_cell.length_c   1.000
_cell.angle_alpha   90.00
_cell.angle_beta   90.00
_cell.angle_gamma   90.00
#
_symmetry.space_group_name_H-M   'P 1'
#
loop_
_entity.id
_entity.type
_entity.pdbx_description
1 polymer ?
#
loop_
_entity_poly.entity_id
_entity_poly.type
_entity_poly.pdbx_seq_one_letter_code
_entity_poly.pdbx_strand_id
1 'polypeptide(L)'
;MGESVSLKSDASLLTRRETYGVASAAWHSLFWLVFANAIGVLIAILLLFPVLNRLLGEWTYGRWIMVHMNLELYGWTSLPMAGFLFSVYGADRGPAAAWCRPVLWLWSAALGVGALSWLSGHTSGKLFLDWSGYARIAFPLAMLGLWLFLVLSFVRGWNLEPNRGLASRSAKILGLALLLVVPFVIFIASSPNLYPAINPDTGGPTGASQLESSLIIVAILLMLPFGLTRRKVGHTPWIRIAWVMVAAEFLLCFALGRADISHHRPAQYLSLGSLLIWLPLTPAYYAAFQWHTNTRRWRYAFLFWWGALVLTGWVMFLPGVLDHFKFTDGLVGHSFVAMAGFTSSLLIFVMVQLLGEDGWIFNRTWSFYVWNGSVVSYVVLMSVAGWREGFDPTFTIVPGTVRNCLYVLRLASGLLMFAASLDWFLDASKLLRELTSVSLSLSKAQQEMV
;
A
#
# COMPACT_ATOMS: atom_id res chain seq x y z
N MET A 1 -16.37 45.87 -2.15
CA MET A 1 -15.34 45.03 -2.82
C MET A 1 -14.37 44.38 -1.83
N GLY A 2 -14.21 44.85 -0.61
CA GLY A 2 -13.35 44.26 0.44
C GLY A 2 -13.89 43.02 1.10
N GLU A 3 -15.20 42.87 1.36
CA GLU A 3 -15.78 41.72 2.06
C GLU A 3 -15.74 40.40 1.24
N SER A 4 -15.88 40.46 -0.09
CA SER A 4 -15.84 39.24 -0.94
C SER A 4 -14.44 38.66 -1.09
N VAL A 5 -13.40 39.44 -0.90
CA VAL A 5 -11.99 39.00 -0.92
C VAL A 5 -11.64 38.35 0.42
N SER A 6 -12.11 38.88 1.55
CA SER A 6 -11.93 38.31 2.89
C SER A 6 -12.59 36.95 3.01
N LEU A 7 -13.86 36.79 2.61
CA LEU A 7 -14.60 35.52 2.67
C LEU A 7 -13.98 34.41 1.79
N LYS A 8 -13.41 34.75 0.62
CA LYS A 8 -12.69 33.79 -0.22
C LYS A 8 -11.36 33.34 0.41
N SER A 9 -10.65 34.27 1.06
CA SER A 9 -9.43 34.00 1.80
C SER A 9 -9.71 33.05 2.97
N ASP A 10 -10.75 33.29 3.77
CA ASP A 10 -11.11 32.47 4.93
C ASP A 10 -11.58 31.07 4.53
N ALA A 11 -12.36 30.95 3.47
CA ALA A 11 -12.76 29.65 2.93
C ALA A 11 -11.58 28.83 2.42
N SER A 12 -10.59 29.44 1.77
CA SER A 12 -9.37 28.78 1.31
C SER A 12 -8.48 28.32 2.47
N LEU A 13 -8.40 29.11 3.54
CA LEU A 13 -7.64 28.78 4.75
C LEU A 13 -8.28 27.65 5.55
N LEU A 14 -9.61 27.60 5.62
CA LEU A 14 -10.35 26.50 6.26
C LEU A 14 -10.16 25.19 5.49
N THR A 15 -10.23 25.21 4.16
CA THR A 15 -9.98 24.03 3.31
C THR A 15 -8.55 23.51 3.47
N ARG A 16 -7.55 24.39 3.56
CA ARG A 16 -6.15 24.00 3.82
C ARG A 16 -5.92 23.39 5.21
N ARG A 17 -6.69 23.77 6.22
CA ARG A 17 -6.63 23.14 7.55
C ARG A 17 -7.17 21.73 7.53
N GLU A 18 -8.16 21.44 6.69
CA GLU A 18 -8.75 20.09 6.53
C GLU A 18 -7.80 19.11 5.83
N THR A 19 -6.82 19.58 5.04
CA THR A 19 -5.82 18.73 4.36
C THR A 19 -4.62 18.35 5.24
N TYR A 20 -4.44 18.97 6.41
CA TYR A 20 -3.25 18.77 7.25
C TYR A 20 -3.05 17.34 7.71
N GLY A 21 -4.11 16.64 8.13
CA GLY A 21 -4.04 15.23 8.55
C GLY A 21 -3.62 14.31 7.43
N VAL A 22 -4.18 14.52 6.24
CA VAL A 22 -3.85 13.77 5.02
C VAL A 22 -2.42 14.06 4.56
N ALA A 23 -2.00 15.34 4.55
CA ALA A 23 -0.65 15.74 4.20
C ALA A 23 0.40 15.15 5.18
N SER A 24 0.06 15.09 6.47
CA SER A 24 0.90 14.43 7.47
C SER A 24 1.03 12.92 7.20
N ALA A 25 -0.06 12.25 6.83
CA ALA A 25 -0.03 10.84 6.45
C ALA A 25 0.81 10.62 5.20
N ALA A 26 0.70 11.50 4.18
CA ALA A 26 1.54 11.47 2.98
C ALA A 26 3.03 11.64 3.33
N TRP A 27 3.36 12.58 4.21
CA TRP A 27 4.74 12.82 4.64
C TRP A 27 5.33 11.59 5.35
N HIS A 28 4.61 11.01 6.32
CA HIS A 28 5.07 9.82 7.04
C HIS A 28 5.21 8.61 6.11
N SER A 29 4.28 8.41 5.18
CA SER A 29 4.36 7.31 4.22
C SER A 29 5.56 7.46 3.28
N LEU A 30 5.81 8.66 2.76
CA LEU A 30 6.95 8.95 1.89
C LEU A 30 8.28 8.87 2.63
N PHE A 31 8.33 9.26 3.91
CA PHE A 31 9.51 9.03 4.76
C PHE A 31 9.88 7.54 4.78
N TRP A 32 8.90 6.67 5.05
CA TRP A 32 9.14 5.23 5.10
C TRP A 32 9.44 4.63 3.71
N LEU A 33 8.81 5.14 2.65
CA LEU A 33 9.14 4.73 1.28
C LEU A 33 10.60 5.05 0.92
N VAL A 34 11.06 6.27 1.21
CA VAL A 34 12.45 6.66 0.96
C VAL A 34 13.41 5.79 1.77
N PHE A 35 13.11 5.55 3.04
CA PHE A 35 13.95 4.72 3.91
C PHE A 35 13.98 3.26 3.44
N ALA A 36 12.83 2.68 3.09
CA ALA A 36 12.73 1.34 2.55
C ALA A 36 13.45 1.20 1.20
N ASN A 37 13.29 2.17 0.28
CA ASN A 37 14.01 2.19 -0.99
C ASN A 37 15.53 2.31 -0.80
N ALA A 38 16.00 3.09 0.18
CA ALA A 38 17.44 3.15 0.52
C ALA A 38 17.96 1.78 0.98
N ILE A 39 17.19 1.06 1.79
CA ILE A 39 17.50 -0.33 2.18
C ILE A 39 17.45 -1.25 0.96
N GLY A 40 16.48 -1.08 0.06
CA GLY A 40 16.40 -1.83 -1.20
C GLY A 40 17.65 -1.66 -2.07
N VAL A 41 18.21 -0.45 -2.15
CA VAL A 41 19.50 -0.18 -2.81
C VAL A 41 20.64 -0.90 -2.09
N LEU A 42 20.70 -0.86 -0.76
CA LEU A 42 21.68 -1.61 0.03
C LEU A 42 21.59 -3.11 -0.26
N ILE A 43 20.42 -3.69 -0.25
CA ILE A 43 20.16 -5.10 -0.56
C ILE A 43 20.66 -5.45 -1.97
N ALA A 44 20.38 -4.60 -2.96
CA ALA A 44 20.85 -4.81 -4.34
C ALA A 44 22.41 -4.77 -4.44
N ILE A 45 23.05 -3.89 -3.66
CA ILE A 45 24.53 -3.84 -3.56
C ILE A 45 25.06 -5.12 -2.92
N LEU A 46 24.44 -5.61 -1.85
CA LEU A 46 24.85 -6.84 -1.16
C LEU A 46 24.70 -8.10 -2.04
N LEU A 47 23.75 -8.11 -2.97
CA LEU A 47 23.61 -9.17 -3.97
C LEU A 47 24.69 -9.14 -5.03
N LEU A 48 25.12 -7.94 -5.46
CA LEU A 48 26.23 -7.77 -6.40
C LEU A 48 27.57 -8.08 -5.77
N PHE A 49 27.76 -7.67 -4.53
CA PHE A 49 29.02 -7.78 -3.79
C PHE A 49 28.82 -8.51 -2.45
N PRO A 50 28.58 -9.85 -2.47
CA PRO A 50 28.28 -10.63 -1.26
C PRO A 50 29.34 -10.53 -0.17
N VAL A 51 30.60 -10.22 -0.53
CA VAL A 51 31.71 -10.02 0.42
C VAL A 51 31.42 -8.90 1.43
N LEU A 52 30.60 -7.89 1.04
CA LEU A 52 30.23 -6.78 1.90
C LEU A 52 29.37 -7.22 3.11
N ASN A 53 28.70 -8.38 3.05
CA ASN A 53 27.99 -8.93 4.22
C ASN A 53 28.94 -9.15 5.41
N ARG A 54 30.23 -9.43 5.16
CA ARG A 54 31.23 -9.60 6.22
C ARG A 54 31.52 -8.30 6.97
N LEU A 55 31.39 -7.15 6.29
CA LEU A 55 31.59 -5.82 6.89
C LEU A 55 30.41 -5.41 7.79
N LEU A 56 29.23 -5.94 7.52
CA LEU A 56 28.02 -5.64 8.27
C LEU A 56 27.89 -6.49 9.55
N GLY A 57 28.78 -7.45 9.77
CA GLY A 57 28.73 -8.35 10.92
C GLY A 57 27.43 -9.16 10.96
N GLU A 58 26.64 -8.96 11.99
CA GLU A 58 25.35 -9.63 12.15
C GLU A 58 24.22 -9.06 11.28
N TRP A 59 24.37 -7.83 10.78
CA TRP A 59 23.34 -7.15 9.97
C TRP A 59 23.44 -7.53 8.49
N THR A 60 23.34 -8.81 8.23
CA THR A 60 23.46 -9.40 6.90
C THR A 60 22.25 -9.09 6.01
N TYR A 61 22.37 -9.42 4.73
CA TYR A 61 21.31 -9.34 3.71
C TYR A 61 19.97 -9.85 4.21
N GLY A 62 19.93 -11.02 4.87
CA GLY A 62 18.68 -11.63 5.34
C GLY A 62 17.94 -10.80 6.38
N ARG A 63 18.65 -10.08 7.27
CA ARG A 63 18.02 -9.18 8.24
C ARG A 63 17.51 -7.89 7.58
N TRP A 64 18.28 -7.32 6.65
CA TRP A 64 17.87 -6.12 5.92
C TRP A 64 16.68 -6.36 4.99
N ILE A 65 16.54 -7.54 4.40
CA ILE A 65 15.38 -7.84 3.55
C ILE A 65 14.07 -7.80 4.34
N MET A 66 14.07 -8.29 5.59
CA MET A 66 12.89 -8.21 6.46
C MET A 66 12.54 -6.76 6.79
N VAL A 67 13.54 -5.92 7.08
CA VAL A 67 13.32 -4.48 7.30
C VAL A 67 12.71 -3.84 6.06
N HIS A 68 13.31 -4.05 4.88
CA HIS A 68 12.83 -3.50 3.61
C HIS A 68 11.36 -3.86 3.36
N MET A 69 11.04 -5.15 3.37
CA MET A 69 9.69 -5.63 3.02
C MET A 69 8.60 -5.15 3.99
N ASN A 70 8.88 -5.17 5.29
CA ASN A 70 7.89 -4.75 6.27
C ASN A 70 7.72 -3.22 6.31
N LEU A 71 8.77 -2.43 6.06
CA LEU A 71 8.64 -0.98 5.95
C LEU A 71 7.91 -0.55 4.68
N GLU A 72 8.10 -1.26 3.55
CA GLU A 72 7.31 -1.05 2.34
C GLU A 72 5.82 -1.29 2.61
N LEU A 73 5.47 -2.41 3.24
CA LEU A 73 4.07 -2.75 3.47
C LEU A 73 3.43 -1.88 4.56
N TYR A 74 4.05 -1.80 5.74
CA TYR A 74 3.42 -1.16 6.90
C TYR A 74 3.76 0.33 7.06
N GLY A 75 4.82 0.78 6.43
CA GLY A 75 5.17 2.19 6.33
C GLY A 75 4.55 2.85 5.10
N TRP A 76 5.00 2.46 3.90
CA TRP A 76 4.53 3.06 2.67
C TRP A 76 3.06 2.77 2.38
N THR A 77 2.62 1.51 2.40
CA THR A 77 1.26 1.20 1.91
C THR A 77 0.17 1.42 2.95
N SER A 78 0.46 1.32 4.23
CA SER A 78 -0.55 1.47 5.29
C SER A 78 -0.85 2.92 5.65
N LEU A 79 0.13 3.80 5.64
CA LEU A 79 -0.05 5.19 6.07
C LEU A 79 -0.90 6.05 5.12
N PRO A 80 -0.86 5.89 3.79
CA PRO A 80 -1.85 6.53 2.91
C PRO A 80 -3.28 6.10 3.23
N MET A 81 -3.48 4.84 3.59
CA MET A 81 -4.80 4.35 4.01
C MET A 81 -5.22 4.93 5.37
N ALA A 82 -4.30 5.22 6.28
CA ALA A 82 -4.60 5.98 7.50
C ALA A 82 -5.09 7.39 7.14
N GLY A 83 -4.47 8.08 6.19
CA GLY A 83 -4.94 9.37 5.65
C GLY A 83 -6.35 9.28 5.05
N PHE A 84 -6.65 8.22 4.30
CA PHE A 84 -8.00 7.94 3.81
C PHE A 84 -9.00 7.75 4.95
N LEU A 85 -8.64 6.98 5.97
CA LEU A 85 -9.49 6.76 7.14
C LEU A 85 -9.73 8.06 7.93
N PHE A 86 -8.72 8.95 8.05
CA PHE A 86 -8.91 10.26 8.65
C PHE A 86 -10.02 11.04 7.94
N SER A 87 -9.99 11.09 6.62
CA SER A 87 -11.02 11.77 5.83
C SER A 87 -12.41 11.11 5.98
N VAL A 88 -12.49 9.78 5.91
CA VAL A 88 -13.74 9.04 6.04
C VAL A 88 -14.41 9.25 7.40
N TYR A 89 -13.62 9.24 8.49
CA TYR A 89 -14.13 9.39 9.86
C TYR A 89 -14.14 10.83 10.37
N GLY A 90 -13.70 11.81 9.54
CA GLY A 90 -13.65 13.23 9.90
C GLY A 90 -12.61 13.53 10.98
N ALA A 91 -11.58 12.70 11.10
CA ALA A 91 -10.49 12.86 12.05
C ALA A 91 -9.53 14.00 11.65
N ASP A 92 -9.52 14.39 10.39
CA ASP A 92 -8.76 15.51 9.80
C ASP A 92 -9.40 16.88 10.02
N ARG A 93 -10.55 16.95 10.69
CA ARG A 93 -11.36 18.16 10.85
C ARG A 93 -11.41 18.66 12.29
N GLY A 94 -11.53 19.99 12.42
CA GLY A 94 -11.71 20.64 13.72
C GLY A 94 -10.61 20.31 14.73
N PRO A 95 -10.93 20.22 16.02
CA PRO A 95 -9.95 19.93 17.09
C PRO A 95 -9.31 18.53 16.99
N ALA A 96 -9.99 17.56 16.34
CA ALA A 96 -9.46 16.22 16.16
C ALA A 96 -8.20 16.20 15.27
N ALA A 97 -8.11 17.11 14.30
CA ALA A 97 -6.98 17.16 13.37
C ALA A 97 -5.60 17.30 14.07
N ALA A 98 -5.56 17.92 15.25
CA ALA A 98 -4.33 18.04 16.04
C ALA A 98 -3.77 16.67 16.48
N TRP A 99 -4.62 15.64 16.60
CA TRP A 99 -4.24 14.29 17.02
C TRP A 99 -3.78 13.38 15.87
N CYS A 100 -4.00 13.77 14.61
CA CYS A 100 -3.52 12.99 13.46
C CYS A 100 -2.01 12.76 13.54
N ARG A 101 -1.24 13.81 13.84
CA ARG A 101 0.22 13.74 13.89
C ARG A 101 0.74 12.84 15.03
N PRO A 102 0.31 12.96 16.28
CA PRO A 102 0.68 12.01 17.35
C PRO A 102 0.41 10.55 17.00
N VAL A 103 -0.74 10.25 16.40
CA VAL A 103 -1.10 8.88 16.00
C VAL A 103 -0.17 8.36 14.91
N LEU A 104 0.19 9.18 13.92
CA LEU A 104 1.15 8.82 12.87
C LEU A 104 2.56 8.63 13.43
N TRP A 105 2.96 9.41 14.42
CA TRP A 105 4.23 9.21 15.12
C TRP A 105 4.24 7.92 15.95
N LEU A 106 3.13 7.57 16.62
CA LEU A 106 3.00 6.29 17.32
C LEU A 106 3.18 5.11 16.36
N TRP A 107 2.54 5.19 15.18
CA TRP A 107 2.72 4.20 14.12
C TRP A 107 4.18 4.12 13.66
N SER A 108 4.80 5.25 13.36
CA SER A 108 6.19 5.32 12.94
C SER A 108 7.17 4.82 14.01
N ALA A 109 6.90 5.07 15.29
CA ALA A 109 7.69 4.53 16.40
C ALA A 109 7.59 3.00 16.46
N ALA A 110 6.40 2.42 16.26
CA ALA A 110 6.22 0.98 16.20
C ALA A 110 6.98 0.35 15.00
N LEU A 111 7.03 1.02 13.84
CA LEU A 111 7.86 0.60 12.71
C LEU A 111 9.35 0.66 13.04
N GLY A 112 9.80 1.69 13.76
CA GLY A 112 11.18 1.78 14.27
C GLY A 112 11.54 0.63 15.22
N VAL A 113 10.64 0.29 16.14
CA VAL A 113 10.79 -0.89 17.02
C VAL A 113 10.84 -2.17 16.19
N GLY A 114 10.01 -2.27 15.14
CA GLY A 114 10.04 -3.37 14.17
C GLY A 114 11.41 -3.51 13.51
N ALA A 115 11.94 -2.42 12.95
CA ALA A 115 13.24 -2.41 12.28
C ALA A 115 14.37 -2.87 13.21
N LEU A 116 14.39 -2.38 14.45
CA LEU A 116 15.36 -2.79 15.46
C LEU A 116 15.21 -4.28 15.82
N SER A 117 13.98 -4.77 15.96
CA SER A 117 13.70 -6.17 16.26
C SER A 117 14.22 -7.09 15.14
N TRP A 118 13.96 -6.79 13.88
CA TRP A 118 14.42 -7.58 12.75
C TRP A 118 15.94 -7.54 12.60
N LEU A 119 16.58 -6.37 12.76
CA LEU A 119 18.05 -6.26 12.75
C LEU A 119 18.71 -7.01 13.91
N SER A 120 18.02 -7.14 15.06
CA SER A 120 18.47 -7.97 16.17
C SER A 120 18.30 -9.47 15.96
N GLY A 121 17.75 -9.88 14.80
CA GLY A 121 17.57 -11.29 14.43
C GLY A 121 16.24 -11.91 14.84
N HIS A 122 15.29 -11.11 15.38
CA HIS A 122 13.95 -11.60 15.69
C HIS A 122 13.11 -11.61 14.40
N THR A 123 13.34 -12.62 13.57
CA THR A 123 12.65 -12.82 12.30
C THR A 123 12.04 -14.22 12.25
N SER A 124 10.94 -14.40 11.52
CA SER A 124 10.29 -15.70 11.30
C SER A 124 10.39 -16.18 9.84
N GLY A 125 10.92 -15.33 8.94
CA GLY A 125 10.99 -15.61 7.52
C GLY A 125 9.67 -15.51 6.78
N LYS A 126 8.61 -14.97 7.42
CA LYS A 126 7.32 -14.75 6.76
C LYS A 126 7.39 -13.53 5.86
N LEU A 127 7.00 -13.71 4.61
CA LEU A 127 6.85 -12.61 3.69
C LEU A 127 5.73 -11.67 4.18
N PHE A 128 6.04 -10.36 4.34
CA PHE A 128 5.07 -9.31 4.68
C PHE A 128 4.34 -9.46 6.03
N LEU A 129 4.74 -10.38 6.90
CA LEU A 129 4.10 -10.59 8.20
C LEU A 129 5.12 -11.00 9.28
N ASP A 130 6.33 -10.43 9.24
CA ASP A 130 7.40 -10.82 10.15
C ASP A 130 7.45 -9.96 11.42
N TRP A 131 6.30 -9.84 12.09
CA TRP A 131 6.21 -9.17 13.39
C TRP A 131 6.59 -10.15 14.51
N SER A 132 7.85 -10.16 14.90
CA SER A 132 8.40 -11.05 15.93
C SER A 132 9.13 -10.27 17.01
N GLY A 133 9.48 -10.91 18.13
CA GLY A 133 10.10 -10.25 19.26
C GLY A 133 9.21 -9.14 19.84
N TYR A 134 9.80 -8.02 20.25
CA TYR A 134 9.08 -6.87 20.82
C TYR A 134 8.15 -6.18 19.82
N ALA A 135 8.47 -6.24 18.55
CA ALA A 135 7.66 -5.68 17.48
C ALA A 135 6.26 -6.31 17.38
N ARG A 136 6.13 -7.58 17.80
CA ARG A 136 4.85 -8.31 17.82
C ARG A 136 3.80 -7.66 18.71
N ILE A 137 4.22 -6.94 19.73
CA ILE A 137 3.32 -6.21 20.64
C ILE A 137 3.21 -4.73 20.21
N ALA A 138 4.33 -4.10 19.90
CA ALA A 138 4.38 -2.66 19.60
C ALA A 138 3.48 -2.27 18.42
N PHE A 139 3.48 -3.06 17.35
CA PHE A 139 2.72 -2.71 16.16
C PHE A 139 1.20 -2.86 16.33
N PRO A 140 0.65 -3.97 16.88
CA PRO A 140 -0.77 -4.05 17.21
C PRO A 140 -1.24 -2.94 18.17
N LEU A 141 -0.42 -2.52 19.14
CA LEU A 141 -0.75 -1.38 20.01
C LEU A 141 -0.86 -0.06 19.22
N ALA A 142 0.02 0.19 18.26
CA ALA A 142 -0.08 1.36 17.40
C ALA A 142 -1.36 1.31 16.53
N MET A 143 -1.74 0.12 16.03
CA MET A 143 -3.00 -0.08 15.29
C MET A 143 -4.22 0.18 16.19
N LEU A 144 -4.22 -0.28 17.42
CA LEU A 144 -5.27 0.02 18.41
C LEU A 144 -5.34 1.52 18.73
N GLY A 145 -4.20 2.20 18.82
CA GLY A 145 -4.12 3.65 18.98
C GLY A 145 -4.78 4.41 17.82
N LEU A 146 -4.50 4.00 16.58
CA LEU A 146 -5.17 4.53 15.39
C LEU A 146 -6.67 4.25 15.43
N TRP A 147 -7.06 3.01 15.71
CA TRP A 147 -8.47 2.64 15.83
C TRP A 147 -9.22 3.48 16.87
N LEU A 148 -8.67 3.61 18.08
CA LEU A 148 -9.27 4.43 19.14
C LEU A 148 -9.44 5.89 18.70
N PHE A 149 -8.44 6.45 18.05
CA PHE A 149 -8.52 7.81 17.50
C PHE A 149 -9.66 7.96 16.49
N LEU A 150 -9.84 6.99 15.57
CA LEU A 150 -10.93 6.99 14.61
C LEU A 150 -12.30 6.86 15.29
N VAL A 151 -12.44 6.02 16.32
CA VAL A 151 -13.67 5.89 17.12
C VAL A 151 -14.02 7.21 17.80
N LEU A 152 -13.05 7.82 18.48
CA LEU A 152 -13.27 9.11 19.18
C LEU A 152 -13.64 10.23 18.19
N SER A 153 -13.02 10.26 17.02
CA SER A 153 -13.35 11.22 15.96
C SER A 153 -14.77 10.99 15.42
N PHE A 154 -15.13 9.74 15.18
CA PHE A 154 -16.47 9.38 14.71
C PHE A 154 -17.57 9.73 15.72
N VAL A 155 -17.35 9.43 17.00
CA VAL A 155 -18.32 9.75 18.08
C VAL A 155 -18.48 11.27 18.24
N ARG A 156 -17.38 12.04 18.21
CA ARG A 156 -17.43 13.51 18.24
C ARG A 156 -18.19 14.09 17.04
N GLY A 157 -17.96 13.52 15.85
CA GLY A 157 -18.63 13.93 14.60
C GLY A 157 -20.11 13.52 14.52
N TRP A 158 -20.59 12.63 15.40
CA TRP A 158 -21.94 12.05 15.31
C TRP A 158 -23.06 13.09 15.28
N ASN A 159 -22.94 14.10 16.13
CA ASN A 159 -23.96 15.18 16.26
C ASN A 159 -23.72 16.34 15.26
N LEU A 160 -22.54 16.41 14.66
CA LEU A 160 -22.20 17.49 13.73
C LEU A 160 -22.75 17.25 12.32
N GLU A 161 -23.12 16.03 11.98
CA GLU A 161 -23.65 15.66 10.66
C GLU A 161 -25.01 14.92 10.79
N PRO A 162 -26.08 15.59 11.23
CA PRO A 162 -27.38 14.96 11.49
C PRO A 162 -28.02 14.37 10.23
N ASN A 163 -27.69 14.91 9.05
CA ASN A 163 -28.27 14.51 7.76
C ASN A 163 -27.58 13.31 7.07
N ARG A 164 -26.58 12.70 7.68
CA ARG A 164 -26.03 11.44 7.14
C ARG A 164 -27.01 10.30 7.34
N GLY A 165 -27.41 9.67 6.24
CA GLY A 165 -28.34 8.53 6.27
C GLY A 165 -27.83 7.37 7.13
N LEU A 166 -28.76 6.60 7.72
CA LEU A 166 -28.49 5.45 8.59
C LEU A 166 -27.49 4.46 7.94
N ALA A 167 -27.65 4.18 6.64
CA ALA A 167 -26.78 3.26 5.91
C ALA A 167 -25.30 3.69 5.95
N SER A 168 -25.01 4.99 5.80
CA SER A 168 -23.64 5.51 5.88
C SER A 168 -23.05 5.38 7.30
N ARG A 169 -23.87 5.61 8.33
CA ARG A 169 -23.44 5.43 9.73
C ARG A 169 -23.17 3.96 10.05
N SER A 170 -24.07 3.06 9.64
CA SER A 170 -23.89 1.62 9.82
C SER A 170 -22.65 1.08 9.11
N ALA A 171 -22.37 1.54 7.88
CA ALA A 171 -21.17 1.16 7.16
C ALA A 171 -19.88 1.61 7.89
N LYS A 172 -19.87 2.82 8.47
CA LYS A 172 -18.73 3.30 9.27
C LYS A 172 -18.56 2.50 10.56
N ILE A 173 -19.63 2.17 11.26
CA ILE A 173 -19.59 1.32 12.47
C ILE A 173 -19.04 -0.06 12.12
N LEU A 174 -19.54 -0.68 11.05
CA LEU A 174 -19.02 -1.96 10.57
C LEU A 174 -17.53 -1.87 10.22
N GLY A 175 -17.11 -0.80 9.54
CA GLY A 175 -15.71 -0.54 9.24
C GLY A 175 -14.83 -0.45 10.48
N LEU A 176 -15.29 0.25 11.54
CA LEU A 176 -14.58 0.30 12.83
C LEU A 176 -14.53 -1.06 13.53
N ALA A 177 -15.60 -1.84 13.46
CA ALA A 177 -15.63 -3.19 14.02
C ALA A 177 -14.62 -4.13 13.31
N LEU A 178 -14.57 -4.06 11.98
CA LEU A 178 -13.59 -4.81 11.18
C LEU A 178 -12.15 -4.34 11.46
N LEU A 179 -11.92 -3.03 11.53
CA LEU A 179 -10.60 -2.48 11.85
C LEU A 179 -10.11 -2.87 13.26
N LEU A 180 -11.03 -3.07 14.22
CA LEU A 180 -10.67 -3.55 15.56
C LEU A 180 -10.11 -4.98 15.52
N VAL A 181 -10.60 -5.83 14.62
CA VAL A 181 -10.15 -7.23 14.50
C VAL A 181 -8.71 -7.32 13.96
N VAL A 182 -8.29 -6.37 13.10
CA VAL A 182 -6.99 -6.43 12.39
C VAL A 182 -5.78 -6.56 13.31
N PRO A 183 -5.60 -5.75 14.39
CA PRO A 183 -4.45 -5.88 15.28
C PRO A 183 -4.37 -7.25 15.97
N PHE A 184 -5.49 -7.87 16.28
CA PHE A 184 -5.53 -9.23 16.86
C PHE A 184 -5.15 -10.29 15.83
N VAL A 185 -5.65 -10.15 14.59
CA VAL A 185 -5.29 -11.04 13.48
C VAL A 185 -3.78 -10.94 13.20
N ILE A 186 -3.21 -9.73 13.12
CA ILE A 186 -1.77 -9.53 12.93
C ILE A 186 -0.99 -10.18 14.10
N PHE A 187 -1.41 -9.97 15.34
CA PHE A 187 -0.75 -10.56 16.50
C PHE A 187 -0.77 -12.10 16.47
N ILE A 188 -1.90 -12.71 16.09
CA ILE A 188 -2.06 -14.16 16.00
C ILE A 188 -1.27 -14.70 14.80
N ALA A 189 -1.48 -14.14 13.61
CA ALA A 189 -0.88 -14.60 12.38
C ALA A 189 0.65 -14.37 12.32
N SER A 190 1.19 -13.44 13.08
CA SER A 190 2.64 -13.27 13.22
C SER A 190 3.32 -14.39 14.02
N SER A 191 2.56 -15.23 14.73
CA SER A 191 3.12 -16.39 15.42
C SER A 191 3.60 -17.47 14.42
N PRO A 192 4.88 -17.87 14.45
CA PRO A 192 5.38 -18.92 13.55
C PRO A 192 4.73 -20.28 13.80
N ASN A 193 4.22 -20.54 15.01
CA ASN A 193 3.57 -21.80 15.36
C ASN A 193 2.13 -21.91 14.81
N LEU A 194 1.44 -20.75 14.68
CA LEU A 194 0.04 -20.73 14.20
C LEU A 194 -0.04 -20.53 12.68
N TYR A 195 0.94 -19.82 12.11
CA TYR A 195 0.99 -19.50 10.70
C TYR A 195 2.46 -19.56 10.24
N PRO A 196 2.96 -20.73 9.83
CA PRO A 196 4.36 -20.92 9.47
C PRO A 196 4.72 -20.14 8.19
N ALA A 197 6.02 -19.86 8.02
CA ALA A 197 6.51 -19.12 6.85
C ALA A 197 6.31 -19.89 5.53
N ILE A 198 6.34 -21.21 5.59
CA ILE A 198 6.09 -22.08 4.45
C ILE A 198 4.85 -22.91 4.76
N ASN A 199 3.92 -22.92 3.82
CA ASN A 199 2.74 -23.78 3.90
C ASN A 199 3.17 -25.25 3.71
N PRO A 200 2.93 -26.14 4.69
CA PRO A 200 3.33 -27.54 4.59
C PRO A 200 2.62 -28.29 3.48
N ASP A 201 1.40 -27.87 3.09
CA ASP A 201 0.60 -28.56 2.09
C ASP A 201 1.03 -28.26 0.66
N THR A 202 1.50 -27.02 0.41
CA THR A 202 1.88 -26.56 -0.93
C THR A 202 3.39 -26.43 -1.10
N GLY A 203 4.15 -26.39 0.02
CA GLY A 203 5.58 -26.09 0.03
C GLY A 203 5.93 -24.68 -0.48
N GLY A 204 4.93 -23.80 -0.63
CA GLY A 204 5.10 -22.40 -1.01
C GLY A 204 5.09 -21.46 0.18
N PRO A 205 5.40 -20.15 -0.04
CA PRO A 205 5.23 -19.15 1.01
C PRO A 205 3.79 -19.12 1.51
N THR A 206 3.61 -19.08 2.82
CA THR A 206 2.28 -18.95 3.42
C THR A 206 1.68 -17.60 3.02
N GLY A 207 0.40 -17.59 2.63
CA GLY A 207 -0.27 -16.40 2.10
C GLY A 207 -0.09 -16.21 0.60
N ALA A 208 0.47 -17.20 -0.11
CA ALA A 208 0.43 -17.24 -1.57
C ALA A 208 -1.02 -17.12 -2.05
N SER A 209 -1.21 -16.32 -3.10
CA SER A 209 -2.52 -15.88 -3.57
C SER A 209 -3.48 -17.00 -3.86
N GLN A 210 -4.59 -16.97 -3.17
CA GLN A 210 -5.79 -17.75 -3.46
C GLN A 210 -6.88 -16.83 -3.95
N LEU A 211 -7.94 -17.38 -4.52
CA LEU A 211 -9.08 -16.61 -4.95
C LEU A 211 -9.63 -15.74 -3.79
N GLU A 212 -9.75 -16.30 -2.58
CA GLU A 212 -10.26 -15.59 -1.39
C GLU A 212 -9.48 -14.30 -1.10
N SER A 213 -8.14 -14.37 -1.04
CA SER A 213 -7.29 -13.19 -0.77
C SER A 213 -7.38 -12.16 -1.90
N SER A 214 -7.47 -12.59 -3.14
CA SER A 214 -7.63 -11.71 -4.29
C SER A 214 -8.98 -11.01 -4.30
N LEU A 215 -10.06 -11.70 -3.91
CA LEU A 215 -11.41 -11.11 -3.81
C LEU A 215 -11.51 -10.06 -2.69
N ILE A 216 -10.75 -10.21 -1.60
CA ILE A 216 -10.65 -9.16 -0.57
C ILE A 216 -10.07 -7.88 -1.16
N ILE A 217 -9.02 -7.99 -2.00
CA ILE A 217 -8.45 -6.82 -2.70
C ILE A 217 -9.48 -6.19 -3.64
N VAL A 218 -10.21 -7.01 -4.41
CA VAL A 218 -11.30 -6.53 -5.28
C VAL A 218 -12.36 -5.80 -4.45
N ALA A 219 -12.80 -6.37 -3.33
CA ALA A 219 -13.79 -5.73 -2.46
C ALA A 219 -13.30 -4.36 -1.94
N ILE A 220 -12.02 -4.25 -1.54
CA ILE A 220 -11.42 -2.97 -1.15
C ILE A 220 -11.47 -1.97 -2.33
N LEU A 221 -11.09 -2.39 -3.54
CA LEU A 221 -11.13 -1.55 -4.74
C LEU A 221 -12.56 -1.05 -5.02
N LEU A 222 -13.59 -1.87 -4.82
CA LEU A 222 -14.98 -1.47 -5.01
C LEU A 222 -15.48 -0.53 -3.90
N MET A 223 -14.94 -0.62 -2.68
CA MET A 223 -15.35 0.24 -1.57
C MET A 223 -14.67 1.62 -1.60
N LEU A 224 -13.42 1.72 -2.04
CA LEU A 224 -12.64 2.97 -2.02
C LEU A 224 -13.35 4.18 -2.64
N PRO A 225 -13.97 4.09 -3.84
CA PRO A 225 -14.61 5.25 -4.46
C PRO A 225 -15.72 5.87 -3.62
N PHE A 226 -16.44 5.09 -2.81
CA PHE A 226 -17.52 5.62 -1.96
C PHE A 226 -17.00 6.51 -0.82
N GLY A 227 -15.77 6.29 -0.37
CA GLY A 227 -15.11 7.14 0.61
C GLY A 227 -14.37 8.35 0.01
N LEU A 228 -14.10 8.32 -1.29
CA LEU A 228 -13.25 9.30 -1.97
C LEU A 228 -14.02 10.32 -2.82
N THR A 229 -15.20 9.94 -3.37
CA THR A 229 -15.84 10.77 -4.39
C THR A 229 -17.32 10.44 -4.59
N ARG A 230 -17.95 11.12 -5.52
CA ARG A 230 -19.38 10.95 -5.87
C ARG A 230 -19.55 10.13 -7.15
N ARG A 231 -20.67 9.42 -7.23
CA ARG A 231 -21.06 8.71 -8.45
C ARG A 231 -21.50 9.67 -9.54
N LYS A 232 -21.25 9.34 -10.79
CA LYS A 232 -21.82 10.01 -11.95
C LYS A 232 -23.25 9.55 -12.18
N VAL A 233 -24.11 10.45 -12.63
CA VAL A 233 -25.47 10.12 -13.03
C VAL A 233 -25.41 9.22 -14.28
N GLY A 234 -26.29 8.22 -14.36
CA GLY A 234 -26.38 7.31 -15.50
C GLY A 234 -25.41 6.10 -15.50
N HIS A 235 -24.43 6.05 -14.59
CA HIS A 235 -23.43 4.97 -14.56
C HIS A 235 -23.69 3.87 -13.51
N THR A 236 -24.89 3.88 -12.91
CA THR A 236 -25.30 2.89 -11.89
C THR A 236 -25.22 1.43 -12.35
N PRO A 237 -25.44 1.05 -13.63
CA PRO A 237 -25.35 -0.34 -14.06
C PRO A 237 -23.97 -0.96 -13.80
N TRP A 238 -22.88 -0.28 -14.12
CA TRP A 238 -21.53 -0.79 -13.91
C TRP A 238 -21.22 -1.06 -12.45
N ILE A 239 -21.74 -0.20 -11.54
CA ILE A 239 -21.60 -0.38 -10.10
C ILE A 239 -22.34 -1.64 -9.64
N ARG A 240 -23.59 -1.85 -10.12
CA ARG A 240 -24.36 -3.05 -9.78
C ARG A 240 -23.70 -4.33 -10.32
N ILE A 241 -23.27 -4.30 -11.58
CA ILE A 241 -22.58 -5.44 -12.21
C ILE A 241 -21.35 -5.82 -11.38
N ALA A 242 -20.53 -4.87 -11.00
CA ALA A 242 -19.32 -5.15 -10.21
C ALA A 242 -19.65 -5.81 -8.86
N TRP A 243 -20.67 -5.32 -8.13
CA TRP A 243 -21.06 -5.94 -6.85
C TRP A 243 -21.69 -7.31 -7.02
N VAL A 244 -22.46 -7.55 -8.09
CA VAL A 244 -23.00 -8.87 -8.41
C VAL A 244 -21.86 -9.83 -8.76
N MET A 245 -20.89 -9.40 -9.54
CA MET A 245 -19.74 -10.23 -9.92
C MET A 245 -18.89 -10.62 -8.72
N VAL A 246 -18.56 -9.69 -7.82
CA VAL A 246 -17.78 -10.04 -6.63
C VAL A 246 -18.55 -11.02 -5.72
N ALA A 247 -19.87 -10.84 -5.59
CA ALA A 247 -20.70 -11.78 -4.84
C ALA A 247 -20.73 -13.18 -5.49
N ALA A 248 -20.82 -13.26 -6.81
CA ALA A 248 -20.77 -14.51 -7.55
C ALA A 248 -19.41 -15.23 -7.38
N GLU A 249 -18.29 -14.48 -7.39
CA GLU A 249 -16.97 -15.04 -7.17
C GLU A 249 -16.74 -15.49 -5.72
N PHE A 250 -17.31 -14.79 -4.72
CA PHE A 250 -17.31 -15.30 -3.34
C PHE A 250 -18.10 -16.62 -3.23
N LEU A 251 -19.23 -16.77 -3.93
CA LEU A 251 -19.96 -18.03 -3.98
C LEU A 251 -19.14 -19.13 -4.68
N LEU A 252 -18.43 -18.77 -5.76
CA LEU A 252 -17.49 -19.70 -6.43
C LEU A 252 -16.38 -20.16 -5.47
N CYS A 253 -15.81 -19.23 -4.69
CA CYS A 253 -14.80 -19.55 -3.69
C CYS A 253 -15.32 -20.56 -2.64
N PHE A 254 -16.55 -20.38 -2.16
CA PHE A 254 -17.18 -21.35 -1.26
C PHE A 254 -17.41 -22.72 -1.92
N ALA A 255 -17.81 -22.75 -3.20
CA ALA A 255 -18.05 -23.98 -3.94
C ALA A 255 -16.77 -24.77 -4.22
N LEU A 256 -15.65 -24.07 -4.47
CA LEU A 256 -14.33 -24.69 -4.71
C LEU A 256 -13.63 -25.13 -3.43
N GLY A 257 -14.09 -24.65 -2.27
CA GLY A 257 -13.49 -24.92 -0.98
C GLY A 257 -12.37 -23.95 -0.63
N ARG A 258 -12.07 -23.87 0.67
CA ARG A 258 -11.13 -22.92 1.28
C ARG A 258 -9.72 -23.50 1.46
N ALA A 259 -9.50 -24.75 1.07
CA ALA A 259 -8.21 -25.40 1.25
C ALA A 259 -7.13 -24.70 0.41
N ASP A 260 -5.95 -24.58 0.97
CA ASP A 260 -4.72 -24.32 0.23
C ASP A 260 -4.53 -25.43 -0.80
N ILE A 261 -5.11 -25.23 -1.97
CA ILE A 261 -5.11 -26.21 -3.03
C ILE A 261 -3.78 -26.12 -3.76
N SER A 262 -3.11 -27.25 -3.95
CA SER A 262 -1.92 -27.32 -4.79
C SER A 262 -2.18 -26.67 -6.16
N HIS A 263 -1.25 -25.85 -6.63
CA HIS A 263 -1.30 -25.22 -7.94
C HIS A 263 -1.33 -26.22 -9.12
N HIS A 264 -1.12 -27.51 -8.87
CA HIS A 264 -1.33 -28.58 -9.85
C HIS A 264 -2.81 -28.97 -10.01
N ARG A 265 -3.72 -28.50 -9.16
CA ARG A 265 -5.14 -28.81 -9.29
C ARG A 265 -5.85 -27.84 -10.23
N PRO A 266 -6.66 -28.33 -11.19
CA PRO A 266 -7.42 -27.49 -12.11
C PRO A 266 -8.27 -26.43 -11.41
N ALA A 267 -8.87 -26.73 -10.26
CA ALA A 267 -9.67 -25.80 -9.50
C ALA A 267 -8.92 -24.52 -9.13
N GLN A 268 -7.61 -24.60 -8.85
CA GLN A 268 -6.80 -23.45 -8.47
C GLN A 268 -6.63 -22.44 -9.64
N TYR A 269 -6.16 -22.90 -10.79
CA TYR A 269 -5.94 -21.96 -11.90
C TYR A 269 -7.23 -21.59 -12.64
N LEU A 270 -8.29 -22.42 -12.59
CA LEU A 270 -9.60 -22.02 -13.09
C LEU A 270 -10.26 -20.96 -12.19
N SER A 271 -10.17 -21.11 -10.87
CA SER A 271 -10.68 -20.13 -9.92
C SER A 271 -9.98 -18.79 -10.04
N LEU A 272 -8.64 -18.77 -10.14
CA LEU A 272 -7.88 -17.56 -10.38
C LEU A 272 -8.16 -16.96 -11.76
N GLY A 273 -8.50 -17.79 -12.75
CA GLY A 273 -8.94 -17.36 -14.09
C GLY A 273 -10.23 -16.55 -14.06
N SER A 274 -11.12 -16.75 -13.08
CA SER A 274 -12.32 -15.92 -12.93
C SER A 274 -11.99 -14.43 -12.72
N LEU A 275 -10.84 -14.13 -12.08
CA LEU A 275 -10.37 -12.76 -11.88
C LEU A 275 -10.10 -11.98 -13.16
N LEU A 276 -9.95 -12.65 -14.32
CA LEU A 276 -9.78 -11.97 -15.61
C LEU A 276 -10.96 -11.07 -15.98
N ILE A 277 -12.16 -11.30 -15.42
CA ILE A 277 -13.31 -10.42 -15.62
C ILE A 277 -13.04 -9.00 -15.11
N TRP A 278 -12.15 -8.85 -14.11
CA TRP A 278 -11.80 -7.56 -13.52
C TRP A 278 -10.88 -6.72 -14.40
N LEU A 279 -10.33 -7.27 -15.49
CA LEU A 279 -9.57 -6.50 -16.50
C LEU A 279 -10.43 -5.40 -17.13
N PRO A 280 -11.61 -5.71 -17.71
CA PRO A 280 -12.51 -4.68 -18.24
C PRO A 280 -13.40 -4.06 -17.16
N LEU A 281 -13.78 -4.79 -16.13
CA LEU A 281 -14.80 -4.35 -15.17
C LEU A 281 -14.28 -3.28 -14.22
N THR A 282 -13.04 -3.38 -13.72
CA THR A 282 -12.47 -2.36 -12.83
C THR A 282 -12.34 -0.98 -13.51
N PRO A 283 -11.80 -0.84 -14.74
CA PRO A 283 -11.82 0.43 -15.46
C PRO A 283 -13.23 1.00 -15.66
N ALA A 284 -14.21 0.17 -16.06
CA ALA A 284 -15.60 0.59 -16.23
C ALA A 284 -16.24 1.05 -14.91
N TYR A 285 -15.95 0.35 -13.82
CA TYR A 285 -16.38 0.72 -12.48
C TYR A 285 -15.81 2.07 -12.04
N TYR A 286 -14.50 2.29 -12.18
CA TYR A 286 -13.86 3.56 -11.81
C TYR A 286 -14.28 4.72 -12.71
N ALA A 287 -14.61 4.47 -13.98
CA ALA A 287 -15.18 5.48 -14.89
C ALA A 287 -16.56 5.98 -14.44
N ALA A 288 -17.29 5.22 -13.61
CA ALA A 288 -18.60 5.59 -13.07
C ALA A 288 -18.54 6.65 -11.95
N PHE A 289 -17.35 7.09 -11.55
CA PHE A 289 -17.16 8.06 -10.47
C PHE A 289 -16.52 9.36 -10.97
N GLN A 290 -16.70 10.44 -10.17
CA GLN A 290 -16.12 11.75 -10.44
C GLN A 290 -14.75 11.81 -9.76
N TRP A 291 -13.70 12.09 -10.51
CA TRP A 291 -12.34 12.16 -9.99
C TRP A 291 -11.75 13.54 -10.21
N HIS A 292 -10.92 13.99 -9.27
CA HIS A 292 -10.16 15.22 -9.43
C HIS A 292 -9.23 15.12 -10.66
N THR A 293 -9.06 16.22 -11.39
CA THR A 293 -8.28 16.25 -12.64
C THR A 293 -6.83 15.80 -12.43
N ASN A 294 -6.23 16.20 -11.30
CA ASN A 294 -4.86 15.85 -10.92
C ASN A 294 -4.63 14.33 -10.75
N THR A 295 -5.71 13.55 -10.54
CA THR A 295 -5.60 12.09 -10.37
C THR A 295 -5.38 11.34 -11.67
N ARG A 296 -5.56 11.97 -12.85
CA ARG A 296 -5.65 11.29 -14.14
C ARG A 296 -4.48 10.35 -14.41
N ARG A 297 -3.24 10.81 -14.21
CA ARG A 297 -2.02 10.02 -14.49
C ARG A 297 -1.96 8.78 -13.61
N TRP A 298 -2.13 8.94 -12.29
CA TRP A 298 -2.04 7.85 -11.34
C TRP A 298 -3.22 6.89 -11.43
N ARG A 299 -4.41 7.39 -11.81
CA ARG A 299 -5.56 6.53 -12.09
C ARG A 299 -5.31 5.59 -13.27
N TYR A 300 -4.72 6.08 -14.36
CA TYR A 300 -4.36 5.21 -15.49
C TYR A 300 -3.19 4.27 -15.14
N ALA A 301 -2.22 4.73 -14.37
CA ALA A 301 -1.12 3.88 -13.92
C ALA A 301 -1.63 2.72 -13.06
N PHE A 302 -2.48 2.98 -12.05
CA PHE A 302 -2.99 1.87 -11.22
C PHE A 302 -3.88 0.90 -12.01
N LEU A 303 -4.68 1.38 -12.95
CA LEU A 303 -5.49 0.50 -13.81
C LEU A 303 -4.62 -0.37 -14.75
N PHE A 304 -3.56 0.19 -15.28
CA PHE A 304 -2.57 -0.55 -16.04
C PHE A 304 -1.90 -1.65 -15.20
N TRP A 305 -1.40 -1.27 -14.03
CA TRP A 305 -0.73 -2.21 -13.12
C TRP A 305 -1.70 -3.25 -12.54
N TRP A 306 -2.96 -2.87 -12.30
CA TRP A 306 -4.01 -3.82 -11.95
C TRP A 306 -4.20 -4.87 -13.03
N GLY A 307 -4.29 -4.44 -14.29
CA GLY A 307 -4.37 -5.35 -15.43
C GLY A 307 -3.15 -6.28 -15.53
N ALA A 308 -1.95 -5.73 -15.37
CA ALA A 308 -0.72 -6.50 -15.36
C ALA A 308 -0.68 -7.50 -14.19
N LEU A 309 -1.11 -7.09 -12.99
CA LEU A 309 -1.16 -7.95 -11.80
C LEU A 309 -2.10 -9.14 -11.98
N VAL A 310 -3.33 -8.88 -12.44
CA VAL A 310 -4.33 -9.94 -12.66
C VAL A 310 -3.85 -10.92 -13.74
N LEU A 311 -3.34 -10.38 -14.86
CA LEU A 311 -2.89 -11.22 -15.97
C LEU A 311 -1.66 -12.06 -15.60
N THR A 312 -0.62 -11.44 -15.04
CA THR A 312 0.60 -12.16 -14.67
C THR A 312 0.36 -13.12 -13.50
N GLY A 313 -0.51 -12.75 -12.55
CA GLY A 313 -0.91 -13.62 -11.45
C GLY A 313 -1.58 -14.90 -11.95
N TRP A 314 -2.54 -14.77 -12.88
CA TRP A 314 -3.18 -15.94 -13.48
C TRP A 314 -2.21 -16.80 -14.30
N VAL A 315 -1.38 -16.17 -15.15
CA VAL A 315 -0.39 -16.89 -15.98
C VAL A 315 0.58 -17.69 -15.12
N MET A 316 1.03 -17.12 -13.99
CA MET A 316 1.92 -17.82 -13.07
C MET A 316 1.32 -19.12 -12.50
N PHE A 317 0.00 -19.21 -12.35
CA PHE A 317 -0.68 -20.40 -11.83
C PHE A 317 -1.03 -21.42 -12.92
N LEU A 318 -0.67 -21.18 -14.18
CA LEU A 318 -0.82 -22.19 -15.22
C LEU A 318 0.15 -23.36 -14.98
N PRO A 319 -0.23 -24.59 -15.41
CA PRO A 319 0.58 -25.79 -15.19
C PRO A 319 2.02 -25.63 -15.67
N GLY A 320 2.98 -25.95 -14.82
CA GLY A 320 4.41 -25.87 -15.10
C GLY A 320 5.03 -24.47 -14.95
N VAL A 321 4.24 -23.40 -15.00
CA VAL A 321 4.78 -22.03 -14.89
C VAL A 321 5.19 -21.71 -13.47
N LEU A 322 4.31 -21.94 -12.48
CA LEU A 322 4.63 -21.67 -11.08
C LEU A 322 5.79 -22.55 -10.58
N ASP A 323 5.87 -23.80 -10.98
CA ASP A 323 6.98 -24.68 -10.62
C ASP A 323 8.33 -24.12 -11.07
N HIS A 324 8.34 -23.47 -12.23
CA HIS A 324 9.53 -22.86 -12.78
C HIS A 324 9.90 -21.55 -12.09
N PHE A 325 8.90 -20.77 -11.63
CA PHE A 325 9.11 -19.45 -10.99
C PHE A 325 9.17 -19.51 -9.46
N LYS A 326 8.71 -20.58 -8.84
CA LYS A 326 8.63 -20.70 -7.38
C LYS A 326 10.01 -20.57 -6.74
N PHE A 327 10.12 -19.67 -5.77
CA PHE A 327 11.37 -19.33 -5.07
C PHE A 327 12.48 -18.73 -5.93
N THR A 328 12.17 -18.20 -7.10
CA THR A 328 13.10 -17.50 -7.98
C THR A 328 12.89 -15.98 -7.97
N ASP A 329 13.81 -15.25 -8.60
CA ASP A 329 13.67 -13.81 -8.87
C ASP A 329 12.40 -13.49 -9.70
N GLY A 330 11.81 -14.45 -10.40
CA GLY A 330 10.53 -14.29 -11.12
C GLY A 330 9.35 -13.99 -10.18
N LEU A 331 9.31 -14.61 -9.00
CA LEU A 331 8.32 -14.30 -7.97
C LEU A 331 8.55 -12.90 -7.40
N VAL A 332 9.81 -12.47 -7.25
CA VAL A 332 10.17 -11.10 -6.87
C VAL A 332 9.65 -10.10 -7.91
N GLY A 333 9.82 -10.40 -9.22
CA GLY A 333 9.28 -9.58 -10.31
C GLY A 333 7.76 -9.42 -10.22
N HIS A 334 7.02 -10.50 -10.00
CA HIS A 334 5.56 -10.44 -9.81
C HIS A 334 5.16 -9.65 -8.55
N SER A 335 5.90 -9.81 -7.45
CA SER A 335 5.66 -9.00 -6.24
C SER A 335 5.87 -7.50 -6.50
N PHE A 336 6.79 -7.12 -7.38
CA PHE A 336 6.96 -5.73 -7.81
C PHE A 336 5.79 -5.20 -8.65
N VAL A 337 5.18 -6.03 -9.51
CA VAL A 337 3.92 -5.66 -10.17
C VAL A 337 2.83 -5.35 -9.14
N ALA A 338 2.72 -6.17 -8.09
CA ALA A 338 1.73 -5.98 -7.04
C ALA A 338 2.00 -4.75 -6.16
N MET A 339 3.23 -4.59 -5.67
CA MET A 339 3.54 -3.59 -4.63
C MET A 339 3.98 -2.25 -5.23
N ALA A 340 5.04 -2.23 -6.03
CA ALA A 340 5.59 -1.01 -6.60
C ALA A 340 4.75 -0.48 -7.77
N GLY A 341 4.19 -1.38 -8.58
CA GLY A 341 3.31 -1.03 -9.68
C GLY A 341 1.89 -0.68 -9.21
N PHE A 342 1.11 -1.70 -8.90
CA PHE A 342 -0.32 -1.56 -8.60
C PHE A 342 -0.58 -0.81 -7.29
N THR A 343 -0.10 -1.33 -6.16
CA THR A 343 -0.42 -0.77 -4.84
C THR A 343 0.09 0.67 -4.71
N SER A 344 1.33 0.94 -5.11
CA SER A 344 1.88 2.30 -5.05
C SER A 344 1.12 3.27 -5.94
N SER A 345 0.76 2.88 -7.18
CA SER A 345 -0.04 3.74 -8.07
C SER A 345 -1.45 4.00 -7.53
N LEU A 346 -2.09 2.99 -6.93
CA LEU A 346 -3.40 3.12 -6.28
C LEU A 346 -3.33 4.08 -5.09
N LEU A 347 -2.35 3.92 -4.22
CA LEU A 347 -2.21 4.74 -3.02
C LEU A 347 -1.88 6.19 -3.34
N ILE A 348 -1.01 6.43 -4.31
CA ILE A 348 -0.74 7.80 -4.80
C ILE A 348 -2.01 8.39 -5.43
N PHE A 349 -2.76 7.61 -6.23
CA PHE A 349 -4.06 8.05 -6.75
C PHE A 349 -5.02 8.45 -5.63
N VAL A 350 -5.12 7.66 -4.56
CA VAL A 350 -5.94 7.96 -3.36
C VAL A 350 -5.46 9.26 -2.71
N MET A 351 -4.15 9.41 -2.48
CA MET A 351 -3.58 10.60 -1.84
C MET A 351 -3.79 11.86 -2.68
N VAL A 352 -3.59 11.79 -4.01
CA VAL A 352 -3.87 12.92 -4.92
C VAL A 352 -5.35 13.29 -4.91
N GLN A 353 -6.26 12.32 -4.82
CA GLN A 353 -7.69 12.58 -4.69
C GLN A 353 -8.04 13.30 -3.38
N LEU A 354 -7.42 12.91 -2.27
CA LEU A 354 -7.65 13.49 -0.95
C LEU A 354 -7.01 14.88 -0.78
N LEU A 355 -5.82 15.08 -1.36
CA LEU A 355 -5.10 16.36 -1.32
C LEU A 355 -5.65 17.38 -2.32
N GLY A 356 -6.39 16.95 -3.34
CA GLY A 356 -6.94 17.84 -4.35
C GLY A 356 -5.86 18.62 -5.11
N GLU A 357 -5.85 19.95 -4.97
CA GLU A 357 -4.85 20.79 -5.59
C GLU A 357 -3.45 20.57 -5.00
N ASP A 358 -3.34 20.28 -3.69
CA ASP A 358 -2.07 19.99 -3.03
C ASP A 358 -1.47 18.63 -3.46
N GLY A 359 -2.22 17.81 -4.22
CA GLY A 359 -1.75 16.58 -4.86
C GLY A 359 -0.67 16.77 -5.93
N TRP A 360 -0.28 18.03 -6.24
CA TRP A 360 0.81 18.36 -7.16
C TRP A 360 2.13 17.71 -6.76
N ILE A 361 2.35 17.44 -5.48
CA ILE A 361 3.57 16.80 -4.95
C ILE A 361 3.89 15.47 -5.64
N PHE A 362 2.87 14.74 -6.11
CA PHE A 362 3.02 13.47 -6.82
C PHE A 362 2.96 13.62 -8.35
N ASN A 363 2.70 14.80 -8.89
CA ASN A 363 2.38 15.00 -10.31
C ASN A 363 3.53 15.56 -11.15
N ARG A 364 4.74 15.60 -10.62
CA ARG A 364 5.91 15.94 -11.44
C ARG A 364 6.10 14.90 -12.54
N THR A 365 6.26 15.38 -13.76
CA THR A 365 6.32 14.50 -14.93
C THR A 365 7.50 13.54 -14.88
N TRP A 366 8.68 14.01 -14.46
CA TRP A 366 9.88 13.19 -14.43
C TRP A 366 9.79 12.06 -13.39
N SER A 367 9.37 12.33 -12.15
CA SER A 367 9.29 11.32 -11.10
C SER A 367 8.19 10.29 -11.39
N PHE A 368 7.09 10.68 -12.04
CA PHE A 368 6.07 9.75 -12.52
C PHE A 368 6.64 8.74 -13.53
N TYR A 369 7.35 9.22 -14.57
CA TYR A 369 7.89 8.34 -15.60
C TYR A 369 9.08 7.53 -15.11
N VAL A 370 9.94 8.13 -14.30
CA VAL A 370 11.08 7.43 -13.69
C VAL A 370 10.61 6.30 -12.80
N TRP A 371 9.62 6.54 -11.92
CA TRP A 371 9.04 5.47 -11.09
C TRP A 371 8.47 4.34 -11.92
N ASN A 372 7.50 4.62 -12.79
CA ASN A 372 6.82 3.58 -13.57
C ASN A 372 7.76 2.86 -14.54
N GLY A 373 8.67 3.59 -15.19
CA GLY A 373 9.68 3.00 -16.08
C GLY A 373 10.66 2.09 -15.35
N SER A 374 11.09 2.49 -14.14
CA SER A 374 11.96 1.67 -13.30
C SER A 374 11.26 0.41 -12.80
N VAL A 375 9.97 0.49 -12.44
CA VAL A 375 9.17 -0.68 -12.07
C VAL A 375 9.03 -1.64 -13.25
N VAL A 376 8.72 -1.15 -14.47
CA VAL A 376 8.69 -1.99 -15.68
C VAL A 376 10.04 -2.66 -15.91
N SER A 377 11.13 -1.89 -15.87
CA SER A 377 12.49 -2.42 -16.03
C SER A 377 12.79 -3.50 -15.00
N TYR A 378 12.52 -3.24 -13.74
CA TYR A 378 12.75 -4.17 -12.64
C TYR A 378 11.96 -5.48 -12.83
N VAL A 379 10.67 -5.39 -13.17
CA VAL A 379 9.80 -6.55 -13.41
C VAL A 379 10.34 -7.42 -14.55
N VAL A 380 10.74 -6.80 -15.68
CA VAL A 380 11.30 -7.53 -16.82
C VAL A 380 12.62 -8.20 -16.43
N LEU A 381 13.53 -7.48 -15.76
CA LEU A 381 14.83 -8.02 -15.36
C LEU A 381 14.67 -9.21 -14.40
N MET A 382 13.78 -9.11 -13.42
CA MET A 382 13.55 -10.20 -12.47
C MET A 382 12.79 -11.37 -13.08
N SER A 383 11.91 -11.13 -14.05
CA SER A 383 11.26 -12.22 -14.79
C SER A 383 12.28 -12.99 -15.63
N VAL A 384 13.21 -12.29 -16.30
CA VAL A 384 14.30 -12.94 -17.05
C VAL A 384 15.26 -13.69 -16.13
N ALA A 385 15.64 -13.10 -14.99
CA ALA A 385 16.49 -13.77 -14.00
C ALA A 385 15.81 -15.02 -13.45
N GLY A 386 14.55 -14.91 -13.01
CA GLY A 386 13.79 -16.03 -12.48
C GLY A 386 13.54 -17.14 -13.49
N TRP A 387 13.34 -16.78 -14.77
CA TRP A 387 13.26 -17.79 -15.83
C TRP A 387 14.57 -18.57 -15.98
N ARG A 388 15.72 -17.91 -15.89
CA ARG A 388 17.02 -18.58 -15.88
C ARG A 388 17.25 -19.43 -14.65
N GLU A 389 16.87 -18.95 -13.47
CA GLU A 389 16.97 -19.71 -12.20
C GLU A 389 16.14 -20.99 -12.24
N GLY A 390 14.96 -20.96 -12.85
CA GLY A 390 14.12 -22.14 -12.97
C GLY A 390 14.76 -23.27 -13.78
N PHE A 391 15.69 -22.96 -14.73
CA PHE A 391 16.50 -23.94 -15.44
C PHE A 391 17.80 -24.27 -14.75
N ASP A 392 18.42 -23.27 -14.11
CA ASP A 392 19.70 -23.41 -13.42
C ASP A 392 19.63 -22.71 -12.05
N PRO A 393 19.34 -23.45 -10.97
CA PRO A 393 19.30 -22.90 -9.61
C PRO A 393 20.60 -22.24 -9.13
N THR A 394 21.71 -22.49 -9.81
CA THR A 394 22.99 -21.86 -9.47
C THR A 394 23.17 -20.50 -10.13
N PHE A 395 22.29 -20.10 -11.04
CA PHE A 395 22.40 -18.86 -11.83
C PHE A 395 22.60 -17.61 -10.98
N THR A 396 21.94 -17.48 -9.84
CA THR A 396 22.07 -16.34 -8.95
C THR A 396 23.27 -16.45 -8.01
N ILE A 397 23.77 -17.65 -7.76
CA ILE A 397 24.88 -17.93 -6.83
C ILE A 397 26.23 -17.77 -7.54
N VAL A 398 26.34 -18.32 -8.75
CA VAL A 398 27.59 -18.32 -9.51
C VAL A 398 27.74 -17.01 -10.29
N PRO A 399 28.81 -16.24 -10.06
CA PRO A 399 29.06 -15.02 -10.82
C PRO A 399 29.20 -15.30 -12.32
N GLY A 400 28.45 -14.56 -13.14
CA GLY A 400 28.48 -14.66 -14.60
C GLY A 400 28.11 -13.34 -15.24
N THR A 401 28.52 -13.11 -16.48
CA THR A 401 28.30 -11.83 -17.18
C THR A 401 26.82 -11.47 -17.25
N VAL A 402 25.96 -12.42 -17.64
CA VAL A 402 24.50 -12.19 -17.75
C VAL A 402 23.88 -11.87 -16.40
N ARG A 403 24.18 -12.68 -15.39
CA ARG A 403 23.71 -12.46 -14.00
C ARG A 403 24.13 -11.08 -13.50
N ASN A 404 25.41 -10.72 -13.66
CA ASN A 404 25.93 -9.44 -13.19
C ASN A 404 25.31 -8.25 -13.94
N CYS A 405 25.09 -8.38 -15.25
CA CYS A 405 24.39 -7.37 -16.03
C CYS A 405 22.95 -7.14 -15.52
N LEU A 406 22.16 -8.21 -15.32
CA LEU A 406 20.80 -8.13 -14.79
C LEU A 406 20.76 -7.46 -13.41
N TYR A 407 21.71 -7.79 -12.52
CA TYR A 407 21.75 -7.24 -11.18
C TYR A 407 22.27 -5.80 -11.12
N VAL A 408 23.15 -5.39 -12.03
CA VAL A 408 23.52 -3.96 -12.18
C VAL A 408 22.33 -3.14 -12.65
N LEU A 409 21.58 -3.64 -13.66
CA LEU A 409 20.36 -2.97 -14.13
C LEU A 409 19.26 -2.96 -13.06
N ARG A 410 19.15 -4.00 -12.25
CA ARG A 410 18.27 -4.05 -11.06
C ARG A 410 18.65 -2.95 -10.06
N LEU A 411 19.94 -2.79 -9.74
CA LEU A 411 20.42 -1.74 -8.87
C LEU A 411 20.13 -0.34 -9.46
N ALA A 412 20.36 -0.15 -10.75
CA ALA A 412 20.06 1.12 -11.43
C ALA A 412 18.56 1.46 -11.34
N SER A 413 17.66 0.47 -11.57
CA SER A 413 16.22 0.66 -11.41
C SER A 413 15.86 1.03 -9.96
N GLY A 414 16.48 0.39 -8.97
CA GLY A 414 16.29 0.72 -7.55
C GLY A 414 16.73 2.14 -7.19
N LEU A 415 17.88 2.59 -7.70
CA LEU A 415 18.37 3.96 -7.52
C LEU A 415 17.43 5.00 -8.14
N LEU A 416 16.86 4.72 -9.30
CA LEU A 416 15.88 5.60 -9.93
C LEU A 416 14.57 5.66 -9.15
N MET A 417 14.08 4.54 -8.61
CA MET A 417 12.91 4.54 -7.73
C MET A 417 13.18 5.30 -6.43
N PHE A 418 14.36 5.13 -5.84
CA PHE A 418 14.79 5.91 -4.68
C PHE A 418 14.80 7.41 -4.98
N ALA A 419 15.36 7.84 -6.11
CA ALA A 419 15.38 9.25 -6.52
C ALA A 419 13.97 9.83 -6.70
N ALA A 420 13.04 9.08 -7.32
CA ALA A 420 11.65 9.50 -7.48
C ALA A 420 10.92 9.63 -6.12
N SER A 421 11.12 8.67 -5.21
CA SER A 421 10.53 8.72 -3.88
C SER A 421 11.08 9.88 -3.04
N LEU A 422 12.37 10.18 -3.17
CA LEU A 422 13.01 11.32 -2.50
C LEU A 422 12.44 12.67 -3.00
N ASP A 423 12.20 12.82 -4.30
CA ASP A 423 11.56 13.99 -4.88
C ASP A 423 10.17 14.24 -4.25
N TRP A 424 9.34 13.21 -4.20
CA TRP A 424 8.01 13.30 -3.57
C TRP A 424 8.10 13.63 -2.07
N PHE A 425 9.04 13.04 -1.35
CA PHE A 425 9.24 13.32 0.08
C PHE A 425 9.67 14.76 0.34
N LEU A 426 10.57 15.31 -0.49
CA LEU A 426 11.00 16.70 -0.39
C LEU A 426 9.85 17.66 -0.65
N ASP A 427 9.00 17.39 -1.64
CA ASP A 427 7.82 18.22 -1.94
C ASP A 427 6.75 18.07 -0.85
N ALA A 428 6.49 16.88 -0.31
CA ALA A 428 5.60 16.69 0.84
C ALA A 428 6.11 17.42 2.09
N SER A 429 7.44 17.47 2.28
CA SER A 429 8.06 18.23 3.38
C SER A 429 7.89 19.75 3.24
N LYS A 430 7.87 20.28 2.02
CA LYS A 430 7.55 21.70 1.76
C LYS A 430 6.08 21.97 2.05
N LEU A 431 5.17 21.15 1.49
CA LEU A 431 3.74 21.25 1.72
C LEU A 431 3.40 21.24 3.22
N LEU A 432 3.95 20.29 3.97
CA LEU A 432 3.67 20.17 5.40
C LEU A 432 4.15 21.40 6.20
N ARG A 433 5.30 21.99 5.84
CA ARG A 433 5.78 23.24 6.44
C ARG A 433 4.85 24.42 6.15
N GLU A 434 4.38 24.56 4.91
CA GLU A 434 3.43 25.61 4.53
C GLU A 434 2.11 25.48 5.30
N LEU A 435 1.53 24.26 5.39
CA LEU A 435 0.31 24.02 6.14
C LEU A 435 0.48 24.27 7.65
N THR A 436 1.66 23.97 8.22
CA THR A 436 1.97 24.24 9.63
C THR A 436 2.05 25.74 9.90
N SER A 437 2.69 26.52 9.02
CA SER A 437 2.79 27.98 9.17
C SER A 437 1.43 28.68 9.12
N VAL A 438 0.55 28.24 8.22
CA VAL A 438 -0.84 28.74 8.12
C VAL A 438 -1.63 28.43 9.40
N SER A 439 -1.49 27.22 9.94
CA SER A 439 -2.17 26.82 11.18
C SER A 439 -1.74 27.66 12.37
N LEU A 440 -0.47 27.99 12.48
CA LEU A 440 0.07 28.85 13.57
C LEU A 440 -0.37 30.31 13.46
N SER A 441 -0.43 30.86 12.24
CA SER A 441 -0.89 32.23 12.01
C SER A 441 -2.38 32.41 12.40
N LEU A 442 -3.22 31.43 12.04
CA LEU A 442 -4.65 31.43 12.40
C LEU A 442 -4.86 31.33 13.92
N SER A 443 -4.06 30.51 14.60
CA SER A 443 -4.13 30.37 16.07
C SER A 443 -3.76 31.68 16.78
N LYS A 444 -2.74 32.40 16.31
CA LYS A 444 -2.36 33.74 16.85
C LYS A 444 -3.45 34.77 16.62
N ALA A 445 -4.00 34.85 15.40
CA ALA A 445 -5.08 35.80 15.09
C ALA A 445 -6.34 35.53 15.92
N GLN A 446 -6.66 34.28 16.25
CA GLN A 446 -7.76 33.94 17.15
C GLN A 446 -7.50 34.34 18.62
N GLN A 447 -6.24 34.26 19.07
CA GLN A 447 -5.87 34.71 20.42
C GLN A 447 -5.87 36.23 20.58
N GLU A 448 -5.58 36.97 19.51
CA GLU A 448 -5.60 38.44 19.52
C GLU A 448 -7.03 39.02 19.42
N MET A 449 -8.03 38.21 19.05
CA MET A 449 -9.45 38.63 18.99
C MET A 449 -10.24 38.33 20.28
N VAL A 450 -9.67 37.62 21.24
CA VAL A 450 -10.23 37.29 22.55
C VAL A 450 -9.60 38.16 23.61
#